data_9402cf873cc56b80b469358ca9fe2d61
#
_entry.id   9402cf873cc56b80b469358ca9fe2d61
#
_cell.length_a   1.000
_cell.length_b   1.000
_cell.length_c   1.000
_cell.angle_alpha   90.00
_cell.angle_beta   90.00
_cell.angle_gamma   90.00
#
_symmetry.space_group_name_H-M   'P 1'
#
loop_
_entity.id
_entity.type
_entity.pdbx_description
1 polymer ?
#
loop_
_entity_poly.entity_id
_entity_poly.type
_entity_poly.pdbx_seq_one_letter_code
_entity_poly.pdbx_strand_id
1 'polypeptide(L)'
;MIDKVKKEALILKILYFIRYFGDSLFYSFFQLYLFSKGLSEGRIGVILAITPITAILANPFWNYMSKDANVNRKIMRIITVIEGLFIIIIGRLELFELLCVLTSLIAVVGSPFYSLFDGYSLTFAENYEMQYSKIRRIGSLAYIFGCSIGGVLVGLIGYSWVFLIAGILFILSSVLLSLLKPLPLEEKIKEKRNYKVVLTNPKFYLYLVFYISLFTIASLCENFLGVFLKSERGITDTFYGQFISIMVLVEFVAMIILGKLGYRIKDYYLYIIVGVLYIARSFAVGFNLPTNVIMLCALLRGVSMGIILHIHLNHLRKIVGIENLTAGILIIAIVSSTVLALGNILCGHFIEIFSYQNVFMVLGIITLISLTIYVIRGIIFKEYKKIENK
;
A
#
# COMPACT_ATOMS: atom_id res chain seq x y z
N MET A 1 -2.11 -14.69 -34.68
CA MET A 1 -2.80 -13.98 -33.57
C MET A 1 -2.21 -14.36 -32.22
N ILE A 2 -2.06 -15.63 -31.90
CA ILE A 2 -1.54 -16.15 -30.61
C ILE A 2 -0.15 -15.59 -30.24
N ASP A 3 0.79 -15.52 -31.19
CA ASP A 3 2.14 -15.01 -30.92
C ASP A 3 2.17 -13.51 -30.60
N LYS A 4 1.26 -12.73 -31.19
CA LYS A 4 1.12 -11.29 -30.87
C LYS A 4 0.60 -11.09 -29.44
N VAL A 5 -0.40 -11.87 -29.03
CA VAL A 5 -0.96 -11.82 -27.65
C VAL A 5 0.08 -12.23 -26.61
N LYS A 6 0.86 -13.30 -26.88
CA LYS A 6 1.96 -13.72 -26.01
C LYS A 6 3.02 -12.62 -25.87
N LYS A 7 3.36 -11.92 -26.94
CA LYS A 7 4.32 -10.81 -26.91
C LYS A 7 3.81 -9.64 -26.06
N GLU A 8 2.54 -9.25 -26.20
CA GLU A 8 1.93 -8.18 -25.40
C GLU A 8 1.81 -8.57 -23.93
N ALA A 9 1.44 -9.82 -23.62
CA ALA A 9 1.45 -10.34 -22.26
C ALA A 9 2.85 -10.34 -21.64
N LEU A 10 3.90 -10.61 -22.44
CA LEU A 10 5.29 -10.51 -21.98
C LEU A 10 5.67 -9.05 -21.69
N ILE A 11 5.30 -8.10 -22.56
CA ILE A 11 5.54 -6.67 -22.32
C ILE A 11 4.84 -6.22 -21.01
N LEU A 12 3.60 -6.63 -20.78
CA LEU A 12 2.89 -6.33 -19.53
C LEU A 12 3.62 -6.90 -18.30
N LYS A 13 4.10 -8.14 -18.37
CA LYS A 13 4.88 -8.75 -17.27
C LYS A 13 6.18 -7.99 -17.01
N ILE A 14 6.92 -7.61 -18.06
CA ILE A 14 8.14 -6.81 -17.96
C ILE A 14 7.80 -5.43 -17.36
N LEU A 15 6.69 -4.82 -17.76
CA LEU A 15 6.24 -3.54 -17.23
C LEU A 15 5.89 -3.64 -15.74
N TYR A 16 5.17 -4.71 -15.31
CA TYR A 16 4.96 -4.98 -13.89
C TYR A 16 6.27 -5.15 -13.13
N PHE A 17 7.23 -5.87 -13.71
CA PHE A 17 8.54 -6.05 -13.09
C PHE A 17 9.27 -4.71 -12.91
N ILE A 18 9.46 -3.95 -13.99
CA ILE A 18 10.23 -2.71 -13.98
C ILE A 18 9.59 -1.66 -13.07
N ARG A 19 8.25 -1.51 -13.15
CA ARG A 19 7.54 -0.53 -12.34
C ARG A 19 7.65 -0.85 -10.84
N TYR A 20 7.30 -2.09 -10.43
CA TYR A 20 7.34 -2.47 -9.03
C TYR A 20 8.75 -2.57 -8.46
N PHE A 21 9.74 -2.90 -9.28
CA PHE A 21 11.14 -2.82 -8.90
C PHE A 21 11.56 -1.36 -8.64
N GLY A 22 11.20 -0.44 -9.54
CA GLY A 22 11.43 0.99 -9.34
C GLY A 22 10.74 1.54 -8.09
N ASP A 23 9.47 1.14 -7.84
CA ASP A 23 8.74 1.52 -6.63
C ASP A 23 9.43 1.06 -5.36
N SER A 24 9.95 -0.16 -5.32
CA SER A 24 10.66 -0.68 -4.16
C SER A 24 11.95 0.08 -3.87
N LEU A 25 12.64 0.56 -4.90
CA LEU A 25 13.84 1.39 -4.75
C LEU A 25 13.52 2.79 -4.19
N PHE A 26 12.35 3.34 -4.47
CA PHE A 26 11.97 4.66 -3.99
C PHE A 26 11.15 4.61 -2.71
N TYR A 27 9.95 4.02 -2.75
CA TYR A 27 8.99 4.10 -1.64
C TYR A 27 9.44 3.36 -0.38
N SER A 28 10.18 2.23 -0.51
CA SER A 28 10.68 1.52 0.68
C SER A 28 11.75 2.27 1.45
N PHE A 29 12.49 3.15 0.77
CA PHE A 29 13.62 3.86 1.36
C PHE A 29 13.35 5.36 1.55
N PHE A 30 12.20 5.88 1.15
CA PHE A 30 11.93 7.31 1.15
C PHE A 30 11.99 7.92 2.55
N GLN A 31 11.36 7.28 3.57
CA GLN A 31 11.45 7.75 4.95
C GLN A 31 12.88 7.73 5.52
N LEU A 32 13.67 6.71 5.14
CA LEU A 32 15.08 6.63 5.54
C LEU A 32 15.94 7.70 4.86
N TYR A 33 15.62 8.01 3.61
CA TYR A 33 16.23 9.13 2.89
C TYR A 33 15.96 10.45 3.59
N LEU A 34 14.70 10.74 3.97
CA LEU A 34 14.34 11.94 4.70
C LEU A 34 15.11 12.04 6.02
N PHE A 35 15.19 10.94 6.76
CA PHE A 35 15.99 10.86 7.99
C PHE A 35 17.49 11.10 7.73
N SER A 36 18.04 10.55 6.64
CA SER A 36 19.46 10.75 6.26
C SER A 36 19.80 12.21 5.90
N LYS A 37 18.78 13.02 5.57
CA LYS A 37 18.91 14.47 5.35
C LYS A 37 18.85 15.29 6.64
N GLY A 38 18.81 14.64 7.80
CA GLY A 38 18.76 15.30 9.11
C GLY A 38 17.40 15.92 9.44
N LEU A 39 16.33 15.49 8.75
CA LEU A 39 14.98 15.94 9.09
C LEU A 39 14.53 15.25 10.38
N SER A 40 13.90 16.05 11.25
CA SER A 40 13.27 15.53 12.45
C SER A 40 12.05 14.65 12.13
N GLU A 41 11.64 13.80 13.06
CA GLU A 41 10.51 12.90 12.91
C GLU A 41 9.20 13.65 12.62
N GLY A 42 9.01 14.84 13.20
CA GLY A 42 7.87 15.71 12.93
C GLY A 42 7.85 16.20 11.47
N ARG A 43 9.01 16.65 10.95
CA ARG A 43 9.13 17.03 9.53
C ARG A 43 8.93 15.84 8.59
N ILE A 44 9.47 14.67 8.95
CA ILE A 44 9.22 13.42 8.22
C ILE A 44 7.72 13.11 8.21
N GLY A 45 7.05 13.20 9.36
CA GLY A 45 5.61 12.99 9.49
C GLY A 45 4.79 13.91 8.60
N VAL A 46 5.16 15.21 8.51
CA VAL A 46 4.50 16.17 7.60
C VAL A 46 4.68 15.75 6.14
N ILE A 47 5.89 15.39 5.71
CA ILE A 47 6.13 14.95 4.32
C ILE A 47 5.34 13.66 4.00
N LEU A 48 5.32 12.69 4.92
CA LEU A 48 4.57 11.44 4.73
C LEU A 48 3.04 11.65 4.73
N ALA A 49 2.54 12.72 5.35
CA ALA A 49 1.13 13.09 5.33
C ALA A 49 0.69 13.70 3.98
N ILE A 50 1.61 14.26 3.20
CA ILE A 50 1.31 14.89 1.92
C ILE A 50 0.71 13.89 0.94
N THR A 51 1.29 12.70 0.83
CA THR A 51 0.85 11.69 -0.15
C THR A 51 -0.62 11.30 -0.01
N PRO A 52 -1.14 10.89 1.16
CA PRO A 52 -2.54 10.52 1.31
C PRO A 52 -3.50 11.73 1.16
N ILE A 53 -3.11 12.94 1.59
CA ILE A 53 -3.93 14.15 1.39
C ILE A 53 -4.06 14.46 -0.10
N THR A 54 -2.92 14.45 -0.79
CA THR A 54 -2.86 14.78 -2.21
C THR A 54 -3.65 13.75 -3.05
N ALA A 55 -3.58 12.47 -2.70
CA ALA A 55 -4.34 11.43 -3.38
C ALA A 55 -5.86 11.66 -3.29
N ILE A 56 -6.38 12.12 -2.13
CA ILE A 56 -7.80 12.45 -1.98
C ILE A 56 -8.21 13.55 -2.97
N LEU A 57 -7.39 14.57 -3.13
CA LEU A 57 -7.68 15.71 -3.99
C LEU A 57 -7.47 15.39 -5.48
N ALA A 58 -6.45 14.62 -5.81
CA ALA A 58 -6.09 14.29 -7.18
C ALA A 58 -6.96 13.19 -7.81
N ASN A 59 -7.43 12.21 -7.02
CA ASN A 59 -8.17 11.07 -7.55
C ASN A 59 -9.47 11.44 -8.28
N PRO A 60 -10.32 12.41 -7.85
CA PRO A 60 -11.48 12.85 -8.61
C PRO A 60 -11.12 13.40 -9.99
N PHE A 61 -10.05 14.18 -10.10
CA PHE A 61 -9.54 14.71 -11.37
C PHE A 61 -9.12 13.57 -12.31
N TRP A 62 -8.32 12.62 -11.82
CA TRP A 62 -7.88 11.49 -12.61
C TRP A 62 -9.01 10.55 -13.02
N ASN A 63 -10.00 10.33 -12.14
CA ASN A 63 -11.20 9.57 -12.49
C ASN A 63 -12.02 10.24 -13.61
N TYR A 64 -12.07 11.58 -13.64
CA TYR A 64 -12.71 12.31 -14.73
C TYR A 64 -11.94 12.15 -16.06
N MET A 65 -10.60 12.16 -16.01
CA MET A 65 -9.74 11.99 -17.18
C MET A 65 -9.73 10.54 -17.70
N SER A 66 -9.96 9.57 -16.84
CA SER A 66 -9.93 8.13 -17.13
C SER A 66 -11.23 7.68 -17.80
N LYS A 67 -11.27 7.67 -19.13
CA LYS A 67 -12.47 7.30 -19.90
C LYS A 67 -12.51 5.80 -20.23
N ASP A 68 -11.40 5.27 -20.72
CA ASP A 68 -11.25 3.88 -21.17
C ASP A 68 -9.80 3.40 -21.08
N ALA A 69 -9.57 2.10 -21.29
CA ALA A 69 -8.25 1.49 -21.18
C ALA A 69 -7.20 2.12 -22.11
N ASN A 70 -7.60 2.61 -23.28
CA ASN A 70 -6.68 3.21 -24.26
C ASN A 70 -6.28 4.64 -23.87
N VAL A 71 -7.24 5.42 -23.35
CA VAL A 71 -6.97 6.74 -22.75
C VAL A 71 -6.08 6.56 -21.53
N ASN A 72 -6.37 5.59 -20.67
CA ASN A 72 -5.60 5.27 -19.49
C ASN A 72 -4.14 4.94 -19.82
N ARG A 73 -3.90 4.16 -20.90
CA ARG A 73 -2.55 3.88 -21.39
C ARG A 73 -1.79 5.15 -21.80
N LYS A 74 -2.45 6.13 -22.45
CA LYS A 74 -1.82 7.41 -22.81
C LYS A 74 -1.49 8.24 -21.58
N ILE A 75 -2.42 8.30 -20.62
CA ILE A 75 -2.20 8.99 -19.34
C ILE A 75 -1.00 8.35 -18.61
N MET A 76 -0.97 7.04 -18.45
CA MET A 76 0.13 6.34 -17.78
C MET A 76 1.50 6.63 -18.41
N ARG A 77 1.58 6.74 -19.74
CA ARG A 77 2.84 7.10 -20.42
C ARG A 77 3.36 8.47 -20.01
N ILE A 78 2.49 9.44 -19.87
CA ILE A 78 2.86 10.81 -19.51
C ILE A 78 3.25 10.87 -18.02
N ILE A 79 2.40 10.32 -17.16
CA ILE A 79 2.63 10.40 -15.70
C ILE A 79 3.89 9.66 -15.26
N THR A 80 4.24 8.52 -15.87
CA THR A 80 5.46 7.78 -15.52
C THR A 80 6.74 8.53 -15.88
N VAL A 81 6.73 9.33 -16.95
CA VAL A 81 7.89 10.20 -17.29
C VAL A 81 8.00 11.31 -16.26
N ILE A 82 6.91 12.02 -15.98
CA ILE A 82 6.91 13.14 -15.04
C ILE A 82 7.27 12.68 -13.62
N GLU A 83 6.67 11.58 -13.18
CA GLU A 83 6.95 10.97 -11.86
C GLU A 83 8.41 10.55 -11.76
N GLY A 84 8.96 9.90 -12.81
CA GLY A 84 10.36 9.51 -12.87
C GLY A 84 11.33 10.69 -12.79
N LEU A 85 11.03 11.80 -13.48
CA LEU A 85 11.82 13.03 -13.40
C LEU A 85 11.77 13.63 -11.98
N PHE A 86 10.59 13.66 -11.35
CA PHE A 86 10.44 14.16 -10.00
C PHE A 86 11.18 13.29 -8.97
N ILE A 87 11.19 11.97 -9.14
CA ILE A 87 11.96 11.06 -8.29
C ILE A 87 13.47 11.28 -8.43
N ILE A 88 13.97 11.58 -9.63
CA ILE A 88 15.37 11.93 -9.83
C ILE A 88 15.71 13.23 -9.11
N ILE A 89 14.85 14.24 -9.24
CA ILE A 89 15.07 15.56 -8.63
C ILE A 89 15.01 15.47 -7.11
N ILE A 90 14.02 14.78 -6.53
CA ILE A 90 13.85 14.70 -5.06
C ILE A 90 15.07 14.08 -4.39
N GLY A 91 15.75 13.12 -5.05
CA GLY A 91 16.99 12.53 -4.54
C GLY A 91 18.17 13.49 -4.41
N ARG A 92 18.06 14.72 -4.92
CA ARG A 92 19.08 15.77 -4.86
C ARG A 92 18.72 16.92 -3.93
N LEU A 93 17.48 16.93 -3.40
CA LEU A 93 16.99 18.02 -2.56
C LEU A 93 17.39 17.83 -1.10
N GLU A 94 17.58 18.99 -0.41
CA GLU A 94 17.88 19.04 1.02
C GLU A 94 16.91 19.94 1.78
N LEU A 95 16.33 20.94 1.09
CA LEU A 95 15.41 21.90 1.70
C LEU A 95 14.04 21.26 1.95
N PHE A 96 13.56 21.36 3.17
CA PHE A 96 12.28 20.79 3.61
C PHE A 96 11.10 21.26 2.75
N GLU A 97 11.02 22.54 2.43
CA GLU A 97 9.95 23.13 1.65
C GLU A 97 9.90 22.55 0.23
N LEU A 98 11.08 22.38 -0.41
CA LEU A 98 11.18 21.79 -1.74
C LEU A 98 10.85 20.30 -1.72
N LEU A 99 11.21 19.58 -0.65
CA LEU A 99 10.81 18.18 -0.45
C LEU A 99 9.29 18.07 -0.33
N CYS A 100 8.63 18.96 0.41
CA CYS A 100 7.16 19.01 0.52
C CYS A 100 6.50 19.26 -0.84
N VAL A 101 6.96 20.27 -1.59
CA VAL A 101 6.42 20.60 -2.91
C VAL A 101 6.59 19.42 -3.87
N LEU A 102 7.79 18.85 -3.94
CA LEU A 102 8.05 17.78 -4.89
C LEU A 102 7.35 16.47 -4.52
N THR A 103 7.23 16.16 -3.22
CA THR A 103 6.39 15.03 -2.75
C THR A 103 4.93 15.24 -3.14
N SER A 104 4.40 16.46 -3.04
CA SER A 104 3.04 16.78 -3.50
C SER A 104 2.88 16.52 -5.00
N LEU A 105 3.84 16.95 -5.82
CA LEU A 105 3.82 16.76 -7.27
C LEU A 105 3.92 15.27 -7.65
N ILE A 106 4.81 14.50 -6.99
CA ILE A 106 4.91 13.04 -7.16
C ILE A 106 3.58 12.39 -6.81
N ALA A 107 2.95 12.78 -5.70
CA ALA A 107 1.69 12.21 -5.25
C ALA A 107 0.52 12.54 -6.19
N VAL A 108 0.43 13.79 -6.71
CA VAL A 108 -0.59 14.15 -7.72
C VAL A 108 -0.47 13.28 -8.96
N VAL A 109 0.76 13.16 -9.49
CA VAL A 109 1.03 12.50 -10.76
C VAL A 109 0.95 10.98 -10.61
N GLY A 110 1.53 10.41 -9.54
CA GLY A 110 1.64 8.98 -9.33
C GLY A 110 0.35 8.32 -8.83
N SER A 111 -0.56 9.07 -8.16
CA SER A 111 -1.76 8.51 -7.51
C SER A 111 -2.65 7.64 -8.40
N PRO A 112 -2.88 7.93 -9.70
CA PRO A 112 -3.77 7.14 -10.54
C PRO A 112 -3.10 5.90 -11.14
N PHE A 113 -1.77 5.80 -11.12
CA PHE A 113 -1.03 4.84 -11.93
C PHE A 113 -1.52 3.41 -11.72
N TYR A 114 -1.60 2.94 -10.49
CA TYR A 114 -1.97 1.55 -10.21
C TYR A 114 -3.40 1.22 -10.60
N SER A 115 -4.36 2.11 -10.34
CA SER A 115 -5.74 1.90 -10.74
C SER A 115 -5.91 1.85 -12.26
N LEU A 116 -5.19 2.71 -12.98
CA LEU A 116 -5.19 2.73 -14.45
C LEU A 116 -4.49 1.49 -15.03
N PHE A 117 -3.37 1.09 -14.41
CA PHE A 117 -2.56 -0.03 -14.88
C PHE A 117 -3.24 -1.39 -14.64
N ASP A 118 -3.80 -1.58 -13.44
CA ASP A 118 -4.57 -2.77 -13.12
C ASP A 118 -5.85 -2.84 -13.98
N GLY A 119 -6.53 -1.71 -14.20
CA GLY A 119 -7.68 -1.63 -15.11
C GLY A 119 -7.34 -1.99 -16.55
N TYR A 120 -6.24 -1.48 -17.10
CA TYR A 120 -5.78 -1.85 -18.45
C TYR A 120 -5.42 -3.34 -18.53
N SER A 121 -4.70 -3.85 -17.52
CA SER A 121 -4.24 -5.24 -17.48
C SER A 121 -5.38 -6.23 -17.30
N LEU A 122 -6.43 -5.85 -16.56
CA LEU A 122 -7.63 -6.65 -16.40
C LEU A 122 -8.40 -6.73 -17.72
N THR A 123 -8.64 -5.59 -18.39
CA THR A 123 -9.28 -5.56 -19.71
C THR A 123 -8.49 -6.37 -20.74
N PHE A 124 -7.14 -6.31 -20.71
CA PHE A 124 -6.30 -7.16 -21.55
C PHE A 124 -6.52 -8.65 -21.23
N ALA A 125 -6.55 -9.03 -19.97
CA ALA A 125 -6.73 -10.41 -19.55
C ALA A 125 -8.11 -10.96 -19.95
N GLU A 126 -9.17 -10.15 -19.81
CA GLU A 126 -10.53 -10.48 -20.23
C GLU A 126 -10.61 -10.67 -21.75
N ASN A 127 -10.09 -9.73 -22.56
CA ASN A 127 -10.14 -9.80 -24.01
C ASN A 127 -9.40 -11.00 -24.63
N TYR A 128 -8.42 -11.55 -23.92
CA TYR A 128 -7.58 -12.65 -24.41
C TYR A 128 -7.67 -13.92 -23.55
N GLU A 129 -8.70 -14.04 -22.71
CA GLU A 129 -8.95 -15.21 -21.84
C GLU A 129 -7.72 -15.61 -20.97
N MET A 130 -7.00 -14.62 -20.50
CA MET A 130 -5.80 -14.81 -19.66
C MET A 130 -6.11 -14.60 -18.19
N GLN A 131 -5.34 -15.23 -17.30
CA GLN A 131 -5.45 -15.00 -15.87
C GLN A 131 -4.67 -13.73 -15.49
N TYR A 132 -5.39 -12.64 -15.14
CA TYR A 132 -4.80 -11.39 -14.64
C TYR A 132 -3.81 -11.63 -13.49
N SER A 133 -4.14 -12.53 -12.54
CA SER A 133 -3.27 -12.84 -11.40
C SER A 133 -1.88 -13.36 -11.81
N LYS A 134 -1.76 -14.07 -12.95
CA LYS A 134 -0.47 -14.54 -13.48
C LYS A 134 0.40 -13.40 -14.02
N ILE A 135 -0.21 -12.30 -14.45
CA ILE A 135 0.50 -11.11 -14.90
C ILE A 135 0.91 -10.28 -13.67
N ARG A 136 -0.05 -9.97 -12.80
CA ARG A 136 0.10 -9.09 -11.64
C ARG A 136 1.12 -9.59 -10.60
N ARG A 137 1.21 -10.91 -10.36
CA ARG A 137 2.16 -11.51 -9.40
C ARG A 137 3.64 -11.21 -9.68
N ILE A 138 3.98 -10.92 -10.95
CA ILE A 138 5.36 -10.55 -11.32
C ILE A 138 5.78 -9.25 -10.62
N GLY A 139 4.83 -8.32 -10.41
CA GLY A 139 5.08 -7.10 -9.64
C GLY A 139 5.48 -7.38 -8.19
N SER A 140 4.78 -8.31 -7.51
CA SER A 140 5.14 -8.67 -6.12
C SER A 140 6.54 -9.27 -6.03
N LEU A 141 6.90 -10.15 -6.97
CA LEU A 141 8.25 -10.70 -7.04
C LEU A 141 9.30 -9.59 -7.29
N ALA A 142 9.01 -8.68 -8.23
CA ALA A 142 9.89 -7.56 -8.51
C ALA A 142 10.11 -6.66 -7.30
N TYR A 143 9.05 -6.42 -6.52
CA TYR A 143 9.12 -5.62 -5.30
C TYR A 143 10.01 -6.29 -4.23
N ILE A 144 9.88 -7.62 -4.04
CA ILE A 144 10.73 -8.41 -3.13
C ILE A 144 12.21 -8.27 -3.50
N PHE A 145 12.55 -8.53 -4.77
CA PHE A 145 13.93 -8.40 -5.23
C PHE A 145 14.43 -6.95 -5.15
N GLY A 146 13.57 -6.00 -5.50
CA GLY A 146 13.93 -4.60 -5.48
C GLY A 146 14.21 -4.05 -4.08
N CYS A 147 13.48 -4.47 -3.05
CA CYS A 147 13.79 -4.11 -1.66
C CYS A 147 15.17 -4.64 -1.23
N SER A 148 15.46 -5.92 -1.52
CA SER A 148 16.73 -6.53 -1.15
C SER A 148 17.92 -5.87 -1.88
N ILE A 149 17.82 -5.75 -3.20
CA ILE A 149 18.86 -5.11 -4.04
C ILE A 149 18.97 -3.63 -3.70
N GLY A 150 17.85 -2.95 -3.50
CA GLY A 150 17.78 -1.53 -3.14
C GLY A 150 18.51 -1.22 -1.84
N GLY A 151 18.36 -2.05 -0.82
CA GLY A 151 19.10 -1.89 0.44
C GLY A 151 20.61 -2.00 0.27
N VAL A 152 21.07 -2.98 -0.54
CA VAL A 152 22.50 -3.11 -0.89
C VAL A 152 22.98 -1.88 -1.67
N LEU A 153 22.22 -1.45 -2.68
CA LEU A 153 22.59 -0.29 -3.49
C LEU A 153 22.61 1.00 -2.66
N VAL A 154 21.65 1.21 -1.77
CA VAL A 154 21.68 2.39 -0.86
C VAL A 154 22.94 2.37 -0.01
N GLY A 155 23.33 1.20 0.54
CA GLY A 155 24.56 1.08 1.31
C GLY A 155 25.84 1.34 0.52
N LEU A 156 25.86 1.02 -0.79
CA LEU A 156 27.06 1.15 -1.65
C LEU A 156 27.18 2.52 -2.30
N ILE A 157 26.09 3.05 -2.85
CA ILE A 157 26.10 4.26 -3.70
C ILE A 157 25.22 5.40 -3.16
N GLY A 158 24.49 5.17 -2.07
CA GLY A 158 23.62 6.16 -1.42
C GLY A 158 22.26 6.36 -2.10
N TYR A 159 21.35 7.02 -1.38
CA TYR A 159 19.95 7.22 -1.80
C TYR A 159 19.80 7.97 -3.12
N SER A 160 20.61 9.02 -3.34
CA SER A 160 20.49 9.88 -4.54
C SER A 160 20.70 9.09 -5.84
N TRP A 161 21.64 8.16 -5.85
CA TRP A 161 21.90 7.30 -7.02
C TRP A 161 20.83 6.22 -7.16
N VAL A 162 20.34 5.66 -6.07
CA VAL A 162 19.25 4.68 -6.10
C VAL A 162 17.95 5.32 -6.62
N PHE A 163 17.65 6.56 -6.22
CA PHE A 163 16.49 7.30 -6.74
C PHE A 163 16.67 7.72 -8.20
N LEU A 164 17.90 7.99 -8.66
CA LEU A 164 18.18 8.14 -10.08
C LEU A 164 17.83 6.86 -10.86
N ILE A 165 18.27 5.69 -10.38
CA ILE A 165 17.94 4.39 -11.00
C ILE A 165 16.43 4.18 -11.00
N ALA A 166 15.73 4.42 -9.87
CA ALA A 166 14.29 4.32 -9.77
C ALA A 166 13.57 5.20 -10.81
N GLY A 167 13.96 6.48 -10.91
CA GLY A 167 13.38 7.41 -11.86
C GLY A 167 13.61 7.00 -13.32
N ILE A 168 14.78 6.46 -13.65
CA ILE A 168 15.06 5.90 -15.00
C ILE A 168 14.14 4.71 -15.29
N LEU A 169 13.90 3.82 -14.32
CA LEU A 169 12.97 2.68 -14.48
C LEU A 169 11.53 3.15 -14.68
N PHE A 170 11.11 4.23 -14.02
CA PHE A 170 9.81 4.86 -14.26
C PHE A 170 9.70 5.42 -15.67
N ILE A 171 10.71 6.12 -16.16
CA ILE A 171 10.75 6.65 -17.53
C ILE A 171 10.75 5.48 -18.55
N LEU A 172 11.50 4.41 -18.28
CA LEU A 172 11.52 3.21 -19.11
C LEU A 172 10.14 2.54 -19.18
N SER A 173 9.37 2.60 -18.10
CA SER A 173 7.97 2.12 -18.10
C SER A 173 7.11 2.84 -19.14
N SER A 174 7.35 4.14 -19.40
CA SER A 174 6.65 4.87 -20.47
C SER A 174 6.98 4.31 -21.86
N VAL A 175 8.22 3.93 -22.09
CA VAL A 175 8.65 3.30 -23.36
C VAL A 175 7.91 1.98 -23.56
N LEU A 176 7.88 1.14 -22.52
CA LEU A 176 7.15 -0.15 -22.56
C LEU A 176 5.65 0.04 -22.79
N LEU A 177 5.04 1.03 -22.13
CA LEU A 177 3.63 1.40 -22.34
C LEU A 177 3.37 1.83 -23.79
N SER A 178 4.35 2.42 -24.50
CA SER A 178 4.21 2.79 -25.90
C SER A 178 4.16 1.60 -26.84
N LEU A 179 4.79 0.48 -26.45
CA LEU A 179 4.81 -0.76 -27.23
C LEU A 179 3.51 -1.57 -27.12
N LEU A 180 2.67 -1.29 -26.11
CA LEU A 180 1.36 -1.91 -25.97
C LEU A 180 0.40 -1.37 -27.02
N LYS A 181 -0.46 -2.24 -27.55
CA LYS A 181 -1.45 -1.86 -28.56
C LYS A 181 -2.76 -1.38 -27.93
N PRO A 182 -3.56 -0.61 -28.67
CA PRO A 182 -4.93 -0.33 -28.27
C PRO A 182 -5.72 -1.63 -28.08
N LEU A 183 -6.53 -1.68 -27.02
CA LEU A 183 -7.42 -2.80 -26.73
C LEU A 183 -8.79 -2.58 -27.38
N PRO A 184 -9.44 -3.65 -27.87
CA PRO A 184 -10.87 -3.60 -28.15
C PRO A 184 -11.61 -3.19 -26.86
N LEU A 185 -12.52 -2.25 -26.96
CA LEU A 185 -13.28 -1.74 -25.84
C LEU A 185 -14.72 -2.21 -25.94
N GLU A 186 -15.23 -2.82 -24.89
CA GLU A 186 -16.65 -3.03 -24.71
C GLU A 186 -17.26 -1.85 -23.95
N GLU A 187 -18.49 -1.45 -24.29
CA GLU A 187 -19.20 -0.42 -23.55
C GLU A 187 -19.45 -0.89 -22.11
N LYS A 188 -18.72 -0.30 -21.15
CA LYS A 188 -18.97 -0.56 -19.74
C LYS A 188 -20.22 0.19 -19.29
N ILE A 189 -21.18 -0.54 -18.77
CA ILE A 189 -22.37 0.03 -18.10
C ILE A 189 -21.87 0.86 -16.92
N LYS A 190 -22.20 2.15 -16.89
CA LYS A 190 -21.86 3.03 -15.78
C LYS A 190 -22.61 2.57 -14.53
N GLU A 191 -21.89 2.04 -13.55
CA GLU A 191 -22.48 1.69 -12.26
C GLU A 191 -23.03 2.95 -11.57
N LYS A 192 -24.30 2.93 -11.19
CA LYS A 192 -24.90 3.98 -10.36
C LYS A 192 -24.36 3.81 -8.94
N ARG A 193 -23.48 4.72 -8.52
CA ARG A 193 -22.92 4.74 -7.16
C ARG A 193 -23.91 5.38 -6.20
N ASN A 194 -24.44 4.62 -5.26
CA ASN A 194 -25.35 5.15 -4.25
C ASN A 194 -24.64 5.32 -2.90
N TYR A 195 -23.98 6.45 -2.71
CA TYR A 195 -23.28 6.78 -1.47
C TYR A 195 -24.23 6.88 -0.25
N LYS A 196 -25.49 7.30 -0.43
CA LYS A 196 -26.46 7.46 0.65
C LYS A 196 -26.75 6.13 1.33
N VAL A 197 -26.92 5.05 0.58
CA VAL A 197 -27.18 3.70 1.12
C VAL A 197 -26.02 3.23 2.00
N VAL A 198 -24.77 3.48 1.58
CA VAL A 198 -23.59 3.13 2.36
C VAL A 198 -23.50 3.97 3.63
N LEU A 199 -23.70 5.29 3.51
CA LEU A 199 -23.60 6.25 4.63
C LEU A 199 -24.75 6.13 5.64
N THR A 200 -25.86 5.47 5.31
CA THR A 200 -26.95 5.21 6.26
C THR A 200 -26.86 3.84 6.94
N ASN A 201 -25.87 3.00 6.56
CA ASN A 201 -25.73 1.64 7.10
C ASN A 201 -24.88 1.63 8.39
N PRO A 202 -25.45 1.37 9.57
CA PRO A 202 -24.71 1.36 10.83
C PRO A 202 -23.63 0.27 10.88
N LYS A 203 -23.83 -0.88 10.18
CA LYS A 203 -22.83 -1.95 10.12
C LYS A 203 -21.57 -1.50 9.34
N PHE A 204 -21.76 -0.61 8.38
CA PHE A 204 -20.66 -0.04 7.62
C PHE A 204 -19.77 0.85 8.51
N TYR A 205 -20.34 1.70 9.36
CA TYR A 205 -19.54 2.55 10.26
C TYR A 205 -18.74 1.73 11.28
N LEU A 206 -19.33 0.70 11.84
CA LEU A 206 -18.62 -0.19 12.76
C LEU A 206 -17.44 -0.88 12.06
N TYR A 207 -17.67 -1.33 10.84
CA TYR A 207 -16.58 -1.91 10.03
C TYR A 207 -15.52 -0.87 9.65
N LEU A 208 -15.93 0.33 9.26
CA LEU A 208 -15.04 1.43 8.91
C LEU A 208 -14.09 1.78 10.08
N VAL A 209 -14.60 1.99 11.26
CA VAL A 209 -13.79 2.29 12.45
C VAL A 209 -12.84 1.13 12.76
N PHE A 210 -13.33 -0.09 12.72
CA PHE A 210 -12.50 -1.28 12.95
C PHE A 210 -11.40 -1.44 11.88
N TYR A 211 -11.73 -1.31 10.60
CA TYR A 211 -10.77 -1.41 9.52
C TYR A 211 -9.68 -0.33 9.60
N ILE A 212 -10.07 0.91 9.90
CA ILE A 212 -9.12 2.02 10.07
C ILE A 212 -8.17 1.73 11.23
N SER A 213 -8.69 1.30 12.38
CA SER A 213 -7.86 1.01 13.54
C SER A 213 -6.92 -0.19 13.36
N LEU A 214 -7.23 -1.11 12.46
CA LEU A 214 -6.30 -2.19 12.11
C LEU A 214 -5.32 -1.76 11.00
N PHE A 215 -5.84 -1.33 9.85
CA PHE A 215 -5.04 -1.13 8.64
C PHE A 215 -4.28 0.20 8.67
N THR A 216 -4.96 1.30 9.03
CA THR A 216 -4.34 2.64 8.98
C THR A 216 -3.33 2.82 10.11
N ILE A 217 -3.64 2.33 11.31
CA ILE A 217 -2.68 2.36 12.44
C ILE A 217 -1.47 1.46 12.14
N ALA A 218 -1.68 0.32 11.51
CA ALA A 218 -0.57 -0.53 11.07
C ALA A 218 0.34 0.19 10.06
N SER A 219 -0.24 0.96 9.14
CA SER A 219 0.51 1.77 8.16
C SER A 219 1.31 2.90 8.83
N LEU A 220 0.75 3.55 9.87
CA LEU A 220 1.48 4.52 10.69
C LEU A 220 2.71 3.92 11.34
N CYS A 221 2.55 2.74 11.96
CA CYS A 221 3.69 2.01 12.52
C CYS A 221 4.77 1.70 11.48
N GLU A 222 4.40 1.37 10.23
CA GLU A 222 5.36 1.11 9.15
C GLU A 222 6.13 2.34 8.72
N ASN A 223 5.46 3.47 8.63
CA ASN A 223 6.07 4.72 8.21
C ASN A 223 7.20 5.16 9.15
N PHE A 224 7.12 4.82 10.43
CA PHE A 224 8.14 5.18 11.42
C PHE A 224 9.04 4.03 11.86
N LEU A 225 8.68 2.76 11.58
CA LEU A 225 9.48 1.60 11.99
C LEU A 225 10.89 1.62 11.37
N GLY A 226 10.99 1.98 10.09
CA GLY A 226 12.29 2.04 9.41
C GLY A 226 13.21 3.08 10.03
N VAL A 227 12.69 4.26 10.33
CA VAL A 227 13.45 5.34 10.99
C VAL A 227 13.85 4.91 12.40
N PHE A 228 12.94 4.33 13.19
CA PHE A 228 13.23 3.77 14.50
C PHE A 228 14.37 2.72 14.48
N LEU A 229 14.29 1.76 13.54
CA LEU A 229 15.31 0.72 13.41
C LEU A 229 16.68 1.30 13.05
N LYS A 230 16.72 2.35 12.26
CA LYS A 230 17.96 3.02 11.86
C LYS A 230 18.51 3.90 12.98
N SER A 231 17.67 4.76 13.58
CA SER A 231 18.09 5.75 14.57
C SER A 231 18.42 5.15 15.93
N GLU A 232 17.55 4.24 16.44
CA GLU A 232 17.71 3.72 17.80
C GLU A 232 18.37 2.33 17.87
N ARG A 233 18.34 1.57 16.76
CA ARG A 233 18.87 0.20 16.72
C ARG A 233 20.11 0.04 15.84
N GLY A 234 20.52 1.10 15.13
CA GLY A 234 21.71 1.08 14.28
C GLY A 234 21.61 0.12 13.09
N ILE A 235 20.39 -0.23 12.65
CA ILE A 235 20.19 -1.11 11.51
C ILE A 235 20.66 -0.44 10.22
N THR A 236 21.50 -1.12 9.45
CA THR A 236 22.01 -0.64 8.16
C THR A 236 20.92 -0.66 7.09
N ASP A 237 21.05 0.20 6.07
CA ASP A 237 20.12 0.23 4.92
C ASP A 237 20.07 -1.11 4.19
N THR A 238 21.21 -1.79 4.07
CA THR A 238 21.29 -3.13 3.49
C THR A 238 20.44 -4.13 4.25
N PHE A 239 20.58 -4.16 5.57
CA PHE A 239 19.82 -5.07 6.41
C PHE A 239 18.32 -4.73 6.41
N TYR A 240 17.97 -3.43 6.44
CA TYR A 240 16.60 -2.97 6.33
C TYR A 240 15.95 -3.41 5.01
N GLY A 241 16.64 -3.27 3.88
CA GLY A 241 16.14 -3.72 2.58
C GLY A 241 15.88 -5.23 2.53
N GLN A 242 16.78 -6.04 3.10
CA GLN A 242 16.57 -7.49 3.23
C GLN A 242 15.38 -7.80 4.14
N PHE A 243 15.24 -7.09 5.25
CA PHE A 243 14.13 -7.24 6.18
C PHE A 243 12.78 -6.96 5.51
N ILE A 244 12.63 -5.83 4.79
CA ILE A 244 11.41 -5.51 4.03
C ILE A 244 11.16 -6.56 2.95
N SER A 245 12.18 -7.02 2.25
CA SER A 245 12.08 -8.08 1.25
C SER A 245 11.46 -9.36 1.83
N ILE A 246 11.96 -9.81 2.99
CA ILE A 246 11.41 -10.99 3.69
C ILE A 246 9.97 -10.73 4.14
N MET A 247 9.66 -9.54 4.66
CA MET A 247 8.31 -9.18 5.09
C MET A 247 7.30 -9.25 3.94
N VAL A 248 7.65 -8.75 2.75
CA VAL A 248 6.80 -8.83 1.54
C VAL A 248 6.73 -10.27 1.01
N LEU A 249 7.80 -11.05 1.13
CA LEU A 249 7.79 -12.48 0.79
C LEU A 249 6.81 -13.24 1.70
N VAL A 250 6.80 -12.99 2.99
CA VAL A 250 5.84 -13.58 3.94
C VAL A 250 4.40 -13.20 3.57
N GLU A 251 4.14 -11.94 3.19
CA GLU A 251 2.83 -11.49 2.68
C GLU A 251 2.42 -12.28 1.43
N PHE A 252 3.32 -12.41 0.47
CA PHE A 252 3.08 -13.13 -0.79
C PHE A 252 2.76 -14.62 -0.54
N VAL A 253 3.51 -15.28 0.35
CA VAL A 253 3.27 -16.68 0.75
C VAL A 253 1.93 -16.83 1.48
N ALA A 254 1.61 -15.90 2.40
CA ALA A 254 0.33 -15.90 3.12
C ALA A 254 -0.86 -15.78 2.15
N MET A 255 -0.78 -14.91 1.15
CA MET A 255 -1.82 -14.79 0.12
C MET A 255 -2.00 -16.09 -0.69
N ILE A 256 -0.91 -16.78 -1.04
CA ILE A 256 -0.99 -18.07 -1.76
C ILE A 256 -1.68 -19.13 -0.89
N ILE A 257 -1.30 -19.23 0.38
CA ILE A 257 -1.87 -20.20 1.33
C ILE A 257 -3.37 -19.93 1.51
N LEU A 258 -3.75 -18.68 1.77
CA LEU A 258 -5.14 -18.28 1.95
C LEU A 258 -5.97 -18.50 0.67
N GLY A 259 -5.40 -18.22 -0.50
CA GLY A 259 -6.04 -18.51 -1.77
C GLY A 259 -6.34 -20.00 -1.97
N LYS A 260 -5.47 -20.91 -1.49
CA LYS A 260 -5.69 -22.36 -1.51
C LYS A 260 -6.67 -22.84 -0.44
N LEU A 261 -6.64 -22.23 0.75
CA LEU A 261 -7.59 -22.55 1.83
C LEU A 261 -9.00 -22.07 1.51
N GLY A 262 -9.14 -21.08 0.62
CA GLY A 262 -10.42 -20.46 0.29
C GLY A 262 -11.08 -19.84 1.53
N TYR A 263 -12.41 -19.87 1.58
CA TYR A 263 -13.20 -19.32 2.70
C TYR A 263 -13.49 -20.35 3.81
N ARG A 264 -12.61 -21.34 4.02
CA ARG A 264 -12.79 -22.35 5.08
C ARG A 264 -12.70 -21.76 6.48
N ILE A 265 -11.91 -20.68 6.63
CA ILE A 265 -11.78 -19.96 7.90
C ILE A 265 -12.69 -18.73 7.85
N LYS A 266 -13.48 -18.52 8.90
CA LYS A 266 -14.39 -17.37 8.96
C LYS A 266 -13.63 -16.06 9.05
N ASP A 267 -14.11 -15.02 8.36
CA ASP A 267 -13.55 -13.67 8.39
C ASP A 267 -13.34 -13.16 9.84
N TYR A 268 -14.25 -13.53 10.75
CA TYR A 268 -14.18 -13.16 12.16
C TYR A 268 -12.88 -13.58 12.82
N TYR A 269 -12.45 -14.84 12.68
CA TYR A 269 -11.20 -15.33 13.26
C TYR A 269 -9.98 -14.74 12.57
N LEU A 270 -10.04 -14.55 11.26
CA LEU A 270 -8.96 -13.95 10.49
C LEU A 270 -8.68 -12.50 10.94
N TYR A 271 -9.72 -11.72 11.19
CA TYR A 271 -9.56 -10.35 11.75
C TYR A 271 -9.00 -10.35 13.17
N ILE A 272 -9.35 -11.33 14.01
CA ILE A 272 -8.73 -11.47 15.34
C ILE A 272 -7.23 -11.74 15.22
N ILE A 273 -6.83 -12.67 14.36
CA ILE A 273 -5.41 -12.97 14.10
C ILE A 273 -4.67 -11.71 13.66
N VAL A 274 -5.22 -10.96 12.70
CA VAL A 274 -4.63 -9.69 12.24
C VAL A 274 -4.44 -8.71 13.39
N GLY A 275 -5.48 -8.50 14.20
CA GLY A 275 -5.43 -7.58 15.33
C GLY A 275 -4.37 -7.98 16.35
N VAL A 276 -4.29 -9.26 16.72
CA VAL A 276 -3.29 -9.78 17.66
C VAL A 276 -1.87 -9.55 17.12
N LEU A 277 -1.61 -9.83 15.83
CA LEU A 277 -0.29 -9.64 15.22
C LEU A 277 0.12 -8.15 15.16
N TYR A 278 -0.84 -7.25 14.89
CA TYR A 278 -0.54 -5.81 14.90
C TYR A 278 -0.31 -5.27 16.31
N ILE A 279 -1.07 -5.75 17.32
CA ILE A 279 -0.86 -5.40 18.73
C ILE A 279 0.53 -5.90 19.17
N ALA A 280 0.88 -7.15 18.88
CA ALA A 280 2.18 -7.73 19.22
C ALA A 280 3.34 -6.90 18.65
N ARG A 281 3.23 -6.46 17.37
CA ARG A 281 4.24 -5.60 16.75
C ARG A 281 4.36 -4.25 17.45
N SER A 282 3.25 -3.59 17.71
CA SER A 282 3.24 -2.26 18.33
C SER A 282 3.80 -2.32 19.77
N PHE A 283 3.39 -3.32 20.53
CA PHE A 283 3.88 -3.51 21.90
C PHE A 283 5.33 -3.98 21.95
N ALA A 284 5.82 -4.72 20.94
CA ALA A 284 7.23 -5.09 20.87
C ALA A 284 8.15 -3.85 20.83
N VAL A 285 7.77 -2.82 20.08
CA VAL A 285 8.46 -1.52 20.09
C VAL A 285 8.15 -0.76 21.37
N GLY A 286 6.88 -0.69 21.79
CA GLY A 286 6.44 0.05 22.97
C GLY A 286 7.11 -0.40 24.27
N PHE A 287 7.29 -1.70 24.47
CA PHE A 287 8.03 -2.26 25.61
C PHE A 287 9.54 -2.29 25.41
N ASN A 288 10.03 -1.71 24.32
CA ASN A 288 11.46 -1.65 24.02
C ASN A 288 12.16 -3.02 24.02
N LEU A 289 11.49 -4.05 23.47
CA LEU A 289 12.02 -5.40 23.43
C LEU A 289 13.31 -5.51 22.60
N PRO A 290 14.10 -6.59 22.74
CA PRO A 290 15.29 -6.81 21.93
C PRO A 290 14.99 -6.73 20.44
N THR A 291 15.94 -6.22 19.64
CA THR A 291 15.78 -5.93 18.21
C THR A 291 15.31 -7.15 17.41
N ASN A 292 15.82 -8.34 17.71
CA ASN A 292 15.40 -9.59 17.06
C ASN A 292 13.92 -9.91 17.29
N VAL A 293 13.39 -9.64 18.49
CA VAL A 293 11.97 -9.83 18.82
C VAL A 293 11.11 -8.82 18.10
N ILE A 294 11.50 -7.53 18.09
CA ILE A 294 10.81 -6.48 17.34
C ILE A 294 10.73 -6.84 15.85
N MET A 295 11.84 -7.29 15.28
CA MET A 295 11.89 -7.68 13.88
C MET A 295 11.02 -8.91 13.59
N LEU A 296 11.04 -9.93 14.46
CA LEU A 296 10.17 -11.09 14.31
C LEU A 296 8.68 -10.68 14.32
N CYS A 297 8.28 -9.85 15.29
CA CYS A 297 6.91 -9.32 15.35
C CYS A 297 6.57 -8.48 14.12
N ALA A 298 7.53 -7.71 13.59
CA ALA A 298 7.33 -6.91 12.39
C ALA A 298 7.21 -7.78 11.12
N LEU A 299 7.95 -8.89 11.01
CA LEU A 299 7.79 -9.85 9.90
C LEU A 299 6.39 -10.46 9.86
N LEU A 300 5.75 -10.67 11.01
CA LEU A 300 4.38 -11.19 11.10
C LEU A 300 3.34 -10.23 10.49
N ARG A 301 3.68 -8.96 10.28
CA ARG A 301 2.86 -8.03 9.49
C ARG A 301 2.58 -8.56 8.08
N GLY A 302 3.53 -9.26 7.46
CA GLY A 302 3.31 -9.86 6.15
C GLY A 302 2.11 -10.81 6.16
N VAL A 303 1.97 -11.64 7.21
CA VAL A 303 0.80 -12.51 7.40
C VAL A 303 -0.48 -11.68 7.53
N SER A 304 -0.46 -10.64 8.36
CA SER A 304 -1.62 -9.78 8.61
C SER A 304 -2.10 -9.09 7.33
N MET A 305 -1.17 -8.56 6.54
CA MET A 305 -1.49 -7.90 5.28
C MET A 305 -2.06 -8.87 4.24
N GLY A 306 -1.47 -10.06 4.13
CA GLY A 306 -1.99 -11.13 3.27
C GLY A 306 -3.43 -11.52 3.64
N ILE A 307 -3.74 -11.61 4.93
CA ILE A 307 -5.09 -11.88 5.42
C ILE A 307 -6.05 -10.73 5.04
N ILE A 308 -5.69 -9.48 5.34
CA ILE A 308 -6.55 -8.32 5.04
C ILE A 308 -6.88 -8.25 3.55
N LEU A 309 -5.87 -8.38 2.68
CA LEU A 309 -6.07 -8.35 1.23
C LEU A 309 -7.00 -9.46 0.74
N HIS A 310 -6.99 -10.63 1.42
CA HIS A 310 -7.87 -11.74 1.08
C HIS A 310 -9.33 -11.51 1.49
N ILE A 311 -9.58 -10.96 2.69
CA ILE A 311 -10.94 -10.90 3.27
C ILE A 311 -11.66 -9.57 3.09
N HIS A 312 -10.92 -8.43 2.98
CA HIS A 312 -11.48 -7.08 3.04
C HIS A 312 -12.63 -6.84 2.04
N LEU A 313 -12.39 -7.10 0.77
CA LEU A 313 -13.38 -6.82 -0.28
C LEU A 313 -14.64 -7.68 -0.14
N ASN A 314 -14.48 -8.96 0.20
CA ASN A 314 -15.61 -9.87 0.39
C ASN A 314 -16.42 -9.51 1.64
N HIS A 315 -15.74 -9.12 2.72
CA HIS A 315 -16.42 -8.68 3.93
C HIS A 315 -17.19 -7.38 3.71
N LEU A 316 -16.58 -6.41 3.04
CA LEU A 316 -17.24 -5.16 2.66
C LEU A 316 -18.46 -5.42 1.77
N ARG A 317 -18.33 -6.30 0.76
CA ARG A 317 -19.43 -6.71 -0.12
C ARG A 317 -20.62 -7.28 0.66
N LYS A 318 -20.38 -8.08 1.70
CA LYS A 318 -21.45 -8.63 2.57
C LYS A 318 -22.18 -7.52 3.36
N ILE A 319 -21.51 -6.39 3.66
CA ILE A 319 -22.10 -5.28 4.41
C ILE A 319 -22.91 -4.35 3.51
N VAL A 320 -22.36 -3.94 2.35
CA VAL A 320 -22.95 -2.88 1.51
C VAL A 320 -23.64 -3.41 0.25
N GLY A 321 -23.49 -4.69 -0.07
CA GLY A 321 -23.97 -5.29 -1.32
C GLY A 321 -23.02 -5.01 -2.49
N ILE A 322 -23.16 -5.80 -3.56
CA ILE A 322 -22.28 -5.70 -4.75
C ILE A 322 -22.48 -4.36 -5.47
N GLU A 323 -23.72 -3.87 -5.55
CA GLU A 323 -24.09 -2.62 -6.23
C GLU A 323 -23.47 -1.38 -5.59
N ASN A 324 -23.19 -1.42 -4.28
CA ASN A 324 -22.63 -0.31 -3.53
C ASN A 324 -21.16 -0.52 -3.13
N LEU A 325 -20.53 -1.60 -3.58
CA LEU A 325 -19.17 -1.98 -3.18
C LEU A 325 -18.17 -0.88 -3.53
N THR A 326 -18.24 -0.34 -4.73
CA THR A 326 -17.36 0.75 -5.19
C THR A 326 -17.52 2.00 -4.33
N ALA A 327 -18.75 2.36 -3.93
CA ALA A 327 -18.99 3.49 -3.04
C ALA A 327 -18.38 3.24 -1.65
N GLY A 328 -18.54 2.02 -1.10
CA GLY A 328 -17.93 1.63 0.17
C GLY A 328 -16.41 1.70 0.16
N ILE A 329 -15.76 1.19 -0.90
CA ILE A 329 -14.30 1.26 -1.08
C ILE A 329 -13.81 2.71 -1.10
N LEU A 330 -14.50 3.59 -1.84
CA LEU A 330 -14.11 5.00 -1.94
C LEU A 330 -14.23 5.73 -0.60
N ILE A 331 -15.32 5.48 0.17
CA ILE A 331 -15.48 6.10 1.49
C ILE A 331 -14.37 5.62 2.43
N ILE A 332 -14.10 4.30 2.48
CA ILE A 332 -13.00 3.75 3.29
C ILE A 332 -11.66 4.37 2.88
N ALA A 333 -11.38 4.48 1.58
CA ALA A 333 -10.14 5.07 1.09
C ALA A 333 -9.97 6.54 1.53
N ILE A 334 -11.02 7.35 1.41
CA ILE A 334 -10.98 8.77 1.82
C ILE A 334 -10.73 8.88 3.32
N VAL A 335 -11.51 8.16 4.15
CA VAL A 335 -11.38 8.24 5.61
C VAL A 335 -10.04 7.67 6.08
N SER A 336 -9.60 6.53 5.53
CA SER A 336 -8.27 5.96 5.84
C SER A 336 -7.13 6.90 5.47
N SER A 337 -7.19 7.52 4.30
CA SER A 337 -6.17 8.49 3.86
C SER A 337 -6.15 9.73 4.75
N THR A 338 -7.33 10.22 5.18
CA THR A 338 -7.42 11.36 6.11
C THR A 338 -6.80 11.00 7.47
N VAL A 339 -7.17 9.85 8.02
CA VAL A 339 -6.63 9.37 9.31
C VAL A 339 -5.13 9.09 9.20
N LEU A 340 -4.66 8.52 8.09
CA LEU A 340 -3.24 8.28 7.84
C LEU A 340 -2.45 9.61 7.78
N ALA A 341 -2.98 10.62 7.10
CA ALA A 341 -2.33 11.90 7.00
C ALA A 341 -2.21 12.61 8.36
N LEU A 342 -3.32 12.73 9.08
CA LEU A 342 -3.32 13.31 10.43
C LEU A 342 -2.44 12.50 11.39
N GLY A 343 -2.53 11.17 11.29
CA GLY A 343 -1.72 10.27 12.09
C GLY A 343 -0.23 10.40 11.84
N ASN A 344 0.22 10.58 10.59
CA ASN A 344 1.63 10.82 10.28
C ASN A 344 2.15 12.11 10.93
N ILE A 345 1.39 13.22 10.86
CA ILE A 345 1.75 14.49 11.50
C ILE A 345 1.84 14.32 13.01
N LEU A 346 0.80 13.74 13.62
CA LEU A 346 0.74 13.55 15.06
C LEU A 346 1.82 12.58 15.56
N CYS A 347 2.00 11.43 14.92
CA CYS A 347 3.01 10.46 15.31
C CYS A 347 4.42 11.06 15.21
N GLY A 348 4.74 11.74 14.10
CA GLY A 348 6.03 12.39 13.93
C GLY A 348 6.32 13.40 15.05
N HIS A 349 5.37 14.29 15.33
CA HIS A 349 5.50 15.28 16.39
C HIS A 349 5.58 14.66 17.80
N PHE A 350 4.76 13.66 18.10
CA PHE A 350 4.80 13.00 19.40
C PHE A 350 6.06 12.13 19.59
N ILE A 351 6.65 11.59 18.53
CA ILE A 351 7.94 10.89 18.61
C ILE A 351 9.03 11.88 19.07
N GLU A 352 9.06 13.10 18.54
CA GLU A 352 10.02 14.13 18.95
C GLU A 352 9.88 14.54 20.44
N ILE A 353 8.64 14.63 20.94
CA ILE A 353 8.38 15.08 22.31
C ILE A 353 8.57 13.95 23.34
N PHE A 354 8.11 12.76 23.02
CA PHE A 354 8.08 11.67 23.99
C PHE A 354 9.08 10.55 23.66
N SER A 355 8.84 9.77 22.64
CA SER A 355 9.72 8.73 22.06
C SER A 355 8.95 7.85 21.07
N TYR A 356 9.64 7.03 20.29
CA TYR A 356 9.04 5.95 19.47
C TYR A 356 8.25 4.97 20.33
N GLN A 357 8.80 4.57 21.49
CA GLN A 357 8.21 3.56 22.38
C GLN A 357 6.82 4.01 22.83
N ASN A 358 6.68 5.25 23.29
CA ASN A 358 5.42 5.81 23.76
C ASN A 358 4.38 5.89 22.64
N VAL A 359 4.77 6.34 21.45
CA VAL A 359 3.85 6.44 20.31
C VAL A 359 3.38 5.07 19.85
N PHE A 360 4.30 4.08 19.72
CA PHE A 360 3.92 2.72 19.36
C PHE A 360 3.05 2.05 20.44
N MET A 361 3.28 2.35 21.72
CA MET A 361 2.43 1.90 22.83
C MET A 361 0.99 2.40 22.67
N VAL A 362 0.83 3.71 22.41
CA VAL A 362 -0.49 4.32 22.19
C VAL A 362 -1.19 3.70 20.99
N LEU A 363 -0.49 3.53 19.86
CA LEU A 363 -1.05 2.89 18.65
C LEU A 363 -1.47 1.43 18.94
N GLY A 364 -0.68 0.71 19.75
CA GLY A 364 -1.00 -0.65 20.19
C GLY A 364 -2.25 -0.69 21.09
N ILE A 365 -2.40 0.26 22.00
CA ILE A 365 -3.58 0.38 22.89
C ILE A 365 -4.84 0.68 22.07
N ILE A 366 -4.78 1.60 21.09
CA ILE A 366 -5.91 1.91 20.22
C ILE A 366 -6.34 0.66 19.44
N THR A 367 -5.38 -0.09 18.90
CA THR A 367 -5.66 -1.34 18.18
C THR A 367 -6.27 -2.39 19.11
N LEU A 368 -5.77 -2.52 20.36
CA LEU A 368 -6.28 -3.44 21.37
C LEU A 368 -7.73 -3.12 21.76
N ILE A 369 -8.04 -1.86 22.01
CA ILE A 369 -9.41 -1.40 22.33
C ILE A 369 -10.35 -1.75 21.16
N SER A 370 -9.94 -1.45 19.93
CA SER A 370 -10.75 -1.72 18.75
C SER A 370 -10.98 -3.22 18.53
N LEU A 371 -9.94 -4.04 18.73
CA LEU A 371 -10.05 -5.49 18.65
C LEU A 371 -10.99 -6.04 19.74
N THR A 372 -10.87 -5.54 20.95
CA THR A 372 -11.73 -5.94 22.07
C THR A 372 -13.21 -5.64 21.78
N ILE A 373 -13.51 -4.45 21.26
CA ILE A 373 -14.87 -4.08 20.83
C ILE A 373 -15.38 -5.02 19.74
N TYR A 374 -14.52 -5.34 18.75
CA TYR A 374 -14.87 -6.28 17.66
C TYR A 374 -15.17 -7.69 18.20
N VAL A 375 -14.36 -8.21 19.12
CA VAL A 375 -14.56 -9.54 19.73
C VAL A 375 -15.85 -9.58 20.57
N ILE A 376 -16.07 -8.59 21.45
CA ILE A 376 -17.28 -8.51 22.28
C ILE A 376 -18.54 -8.48 21.40
N ARG A 377 -18.53 -7.65 20.36
CA ARG A 377 -19.61 -7.61 19.38
C ARG A 377 -19.84 -8.96 18.71
N GLY A 378 -18.78 -9.62 18.25
CA GLY A 378 -18.85 -10.92 17.62
C GLY A 378 -19.46 -11.99 18.53
N ILE A 379 -19.20 -11.91 19.85
CA ILE A 379 -19.82 -12.79 20.86
C ILE A 379 -21.30 -12.46 21.01
N ILE A 380 -21.69 -11.20 21.17
CA ILE A 380 -23.08 -10.74 21.37
C ILE A 380 -23.95 -11.16 20.16
N PHE A 381 -23.46 -10.92 18.94
CA PHE A 381 -24.22 -11.23 17.71
C PHE A 381 -24.00 -12.64 17.19
N LYS A 382 -23.26 -13.48 17.93
CA LYS A 382 -22.97 -14.89 17.57
C LYS A 382 -22.36 -15.02 16.16
N GLU A 383 -21.59 -14.05 15.73
CA GLU A 383 -20.97 -14.05 14.40
C GLU A 383 -20.05 -15.27 14.17
N TYR A 384 -19.45 -15.80 15.24
CA TYR A 384 -18.65 -17.02 15.24
C TYR A 384 -19.47 -18.29 14.92
N LYS A 385 -20.81 -18.27 15.08
CA LYS A 385 -21.72 -19.42 14.81
C LYS A 385 -22.31 -19.39 13.40
N LYS A 386 -22.37 -18.23 12.74
CA LYS A 386 -22.95 -18.14 11.39
C LYS A 386 -22.09 -18.94 10.41
N ILE A 387 -22.59 -20.13 10.03
CA ILE A 387 -22.06 -20.88 8.90
C ILE A 387 -22.44 -20.07 7.65
N GLU A 388 -21.46 -19.69 6.86
CA GLU A 388 -21.72 -19.13 5.54
C GLU A 388 -22.31 -20.26 4.70
N ASN A 389 -23.63 -20.24 4.48
CA ASN A 389 -24.22 -21.06 3.44
C ASN A 389 -23.58 -20.65 2.12
N LYS A 390 -22.94 -21.64 1.50
CA LYS A 390 -22.29 -21.56 0.19
C LYS A 390 -23.25 -21.17 -0.91
#